data_e6cd9055405c0b14aa78a5f1237d1baa
#
_entry.id   e6cd9055405c0b14aa78a5f1237d1baa
#
_cell.length_a   1.000
_cell.length_b   1.000
_cell.length_c   1.000
_cell.angle_alpha   90.00
_cell.angle_beta   90.00
_cell.angle_gamma   90.00
#
_symmetry.space_group_name_H-M   'P 1'
#
loop_
_entity.id
_entity.type
_entity.pdbx_description
1 polymer ?
#
loop_
_entity_poly.entity_id
_entity_poly.type
_entity_poly.pdbx_seq_one_letter_code
_entity_poly.pdbx_strand_id
1 'polypeptide(L)'
;MTKTIAVTNQKGGVGKTTTTINLASALGQEGKKVLLIDLDPQANATVGSGIDRAGLSFTVYQMLLERCSLAETIVSSESGFDVLPAEAGLAGAQVELTGEDEGDNYKLKAALETATHYDFVLIDCPPALNVLTLNALVAADSYLIPVQCEYYALEGLAGLEDTIRRIKDSING
;
A
#
# COMPACT_ATOMS: atom_id res chain seq x y z
N MET A 1 -5.36 -4.97 -18.04
CA MET A 1 -4.25 -4.15 -17.48
C MET A 1 -4.60 -3.86 -16.04
N THR A 2 -3.76 -4.26 -15.11
CA THR A 2 -3.96 -4.05 -13.67
C THR A 2 -3.93 -2.56 -13.35
N LYS A 3 -4.84 -2.08 -12.51
CA LYS A 3 -4.87 -0.68 -12.04
C LYS A 3 -4.39 -0.61 -10.60
N THR A 4 -3.25 0.03 -10.35
CA THR A 4 -2.68 0.20 -9.00
C THR A 4 -3.04 1.57 -8.43
N ILE A 5 -3.64 1.59 -7.23
CA ILE A 5 -4.12 2.80 -6.55
C ILE A 5 -3.53 2.86 -5.15
N ALA A 6 -2.75 3.89 -4.85
CA ALA A 6 -2.30 4.17 -3.48
C ALA A 6 -3.32 5.03 -2.73
N VAL A 7 -3.77 4.54 -1.57
CA VAL A 7 -4.65 5.29 -0.66
C VAL A 7 -3.77 5.96 0.40
N THR A 8 -3.56 7.25 0.26
CA THR A 8 -2.53 7.98 1.03
C THR A 8 -3.06 9.30 1.58
N ASN A 9 -2.62 9.66 2.77
CA ASN A 9 -2.71 10.98 3.39
C ASN A 9 -1.78 11.01 4.60
N GLN A 10 -1.04 12.10 4.79
CA GLN A 10 -0.14 12.28 5.94
C GLN A 10 -0.89 12.44 7.26
N LYS A 11 -2.16 12.86 7.22
CA LYS A 11 -3.01 12.97 8.42
C LYS A 11 -3.48 11.58 8.85
N GLY A 12 -3.25 11.23 10.12
CA GLY A 12 -3.84 10.05 10.74
C GLY A 12 -5.36 10.17 10.94
N GLY A 13 -6.08 9.04 10.94
CA GLY A 13 -7.51 9.02 11.27
C GLY A 13 -8.46 9.57 10.20
N VAL A 14 -7.99 9.85 8.98
CA VAL A 14 -8.84 10.36 7.87
C VAL A 14 -9.62 9.26 7.13
N GLY A 15 -9.45 8.00 7.52
CA GLY A 15 -10.18 6.88 6.92
C GLY A 15 -9.45 6.18 5.77
N LYS A 16 -8.11 6.27 5.65
CA LYS A 16 -7.33 5.56 4.62
C LYS A 16 -7.65 4.07 4.61
N THR A 17 -7.35 3.38 5.70
CA THR A 17 -7.56 1.94 5.87
C THR A 17 -9.02 1.55 5.66
N THR A 18 -9.96 2.29 6.26
CA THR A 18 -11.39 2.05 6.07
C THR A 18 -11.80 2.15 4.60
N THR A 19 -11.32 3.18 3.90
CA THR A 19 -11.59 3.37 2.47
C THR A 19 -11.00 2.23 1.65
N THR A 20 -9.74 1.83 1.93
CA THR A 20 -9.05 0.77 1.20
C THR A 20 -9.78 -0.56 1.32
N ILE A 21 -10.14 -0.99 2.54
CA ILE A 21 -10.83 -2.25 2.78
C ILE A 21 -12.22 -2.26 2.14
N ASN A 22 -13.01 -1.20 2.33
CA ASN A 22 -14.36 -1.15 1.78
C ASN A 22 -14.36 -1.08 0.24
N LEU A 23 -13.41 -0.36 -0.35
CA LEU A 23 -13.24 -0.34 -1.80
C LEU A 23 -12.83 -1.71 -2.35
N ALA A 24 -11.90 -2.41 -1.69
CA ALA A 24 -11.50 -3.76 -2.06
C ALA A 24 -12.69 -4.72 -2.03
N SER A 25 -13.48 -4.69 -0.94
CA SER A 25 -14.67 -5.52 -0.78
C SER A 25 -15.73 -5.21 -1.84
N ALA A 26 -16.02 -3.92 -2.09
CA ALA A 26 -17.00 -3.52 -3.11
C ALA A 26 -16.59 -3.97 -4.51
N LEU A 27 -15.33 -3.80 -4.89
CA LEU A 27 -14.81 -4.28 -6.17
C LEU A 27 -14.85 -5.80 -6.28
N GLY A 28 -14.53 -6.53 -5.19
CA GLY A 28 -14.64 -7.99 -5.14
C GLY A 28 -16.10 -8.47 -5.35
N GLN A 29 -17.07 -7.80 -4.73
CA GLN A 29 -18.50 -8.07 -4.94
C GLN A 29 -18.96 -7.83 -6.38
N GLU A 30 -18.34 -6.89 -7.09
CA GLU A 30 -18.54 -6.65 -8.52
C GLU A 30 -17.77 -7.64 -9.43
N GLY A 31 -17.20 -8.70 -8.84
CA GLY A 31 -16.49 -9.77 -9.57
C GLY A 31 -15.08 -9.37 -10.04
N LYS A 32 -14.49 -8.30 -9.52
CA LYS A 32 -13.12 -7.90 -9.84
C LYS A 32 -12.12 -8.69 -8.99
N LYS A 33 -10.99 -9.04 -9.59
CA LYS A 33 -9.85 -9.60 -8.87
C LYS A 33 -9.06 -8.47 -8.23
N VAL A 34 -9.06 -8.42 -6.90
CA VAL A 34 -8.45 -7.32 -6.14
C VAL A 34 -7.36 -7.86 -5.23
N LEU A 35 -6.20 -7.19 -5.23
CA LEU A 35 -5.15 -7.34 -4.23
C LEU A 35 -5.13 -6.08 -3.35
N LEU A 36 -5.32 -6.25 -2.05
CA LEU A 36 -5.08 -5.21 -1.05
C LEU A 36 -3.69 -5.39 -0.46
N ILE A 37 -2.89 -4.32 -0.46
CA ILE A 37 -1.54 -4.31 0.13
C ILE A 37 -1.58 -3.41 1.36
N ASP A 38 -1.23 -3.97 2.52
CA ASP A 38 -1.09 -3.22 3.76
C ASP A 38 0.38 -2.79 3.93
N LEU A 39 0.67 -1.49 3.89
CA LEU A 39 2.00 -0.93 4.11
C LEU A 39 2.13 -0.20 5.46
N ASP A 40 1.12 -0.30 6.32
CA ASP A 40 1.20 0.28 7.66
C ASP A 40 1.73 -0.78 8.66
N PRO A 41 2.82 -0.51 9.39
CA PRO A 41 3.31 -1.39 10.47
C PRO A 41 2.26 -1.70 11.56
N GLN A 42 1.21 -0.88 11.67
CA GLN A 42 0.09 -1.17 12.58
C GLN A 42 -0.78 -2.35 12.09
N ALA A 43 -0.67 -2.73 10.82
CA ALA A 43 -1.38 -3.85 10.20
C ALA A 43 -2.92 -3.77 10.34
N ASN A 44 -3.47 -2.56 10.31
CA ASN A 44 -4.91 -2.33 10.47
C ASN A 44 -5.71 -2.84 9.26
N ALA A 45 -5.17 -2.72 8.04
CA ALA A 45 -5.83 -3.25 6.85
C ALA A 45 -5.81 -4.78 6.84
N THR A 46 -4.73 -5.39 7.30
CA THR A 46 -4.58 -6.85 7.47
C THR A 46 -5.66 -7.39 8.42
N VAL A 47 -5.71 -6.85 9.64
CA VAL A 47 -6.69 -7.28 10.66
C VAL A 47 -8.12 -6.97 10.23
N GLY A 48 -8.35 -5.78 9.67
CA GLY A 48 -9.66 -5.36 9.19
C GLY A 48 -10.18 -6.19 8.00
N SER A 49 -9.29 -6.88 7.29
CA SER A 49 -9.63 -7.83 6.22
C SER A 49 -9.89 -9.26 6.72
N GLY A 50 -9.86 -9.48 8.05
CA GLY A 50 -10.09 -10.78 8.67
C GLY A 50 -8.90 -11.74 8.65
N ILE A 51 -7.69 -11.24 8.36
CA ILE A 51 -6.48 -12.08 8.31
C ILE A 51 -5.94 -12.29 9.74
N ASP A 52 -5.77 -13.55 10.14
CA ASP A 52 -5.09 -13.93 11.38
C ASP A 52 -3.57 -13.84 11.19
N ARG A 53 -2.95 -12.88 11.89
CA ARG A 53 -1.50 -12.64 11.82
C ARG A 53 -0.67 -13.78 12.41
N ALA A 54 -1.22 -14.57 13.33
CA ALA A 54 -0.48 -15.66 13.98
C ALA A 54 -0.14 -16.81 13.02
N GLY A 55 -0.92 -16.97 11.94
CA GLY A 55 -0.72 -18.00 10.93
C GLY A 55 0.14 -17.58 9.72
N LEU A 56 0.65 -16.34 9.69
CA LEU A 56 1.39 -15.84 8.53
C LEU A 56 2.83 -16.38 8.52
N SER A 57 3.23 -16.95 7.38
CA SER A 57 4.62 -17.37 7.14
C SER A 57 5.48 -16.20 6.69
N PHE A 58 4.92 -15.33 5.85
CA PHE A 58 5.57 -14.15 5.28
C PHE A 58 4.60 -12.98 5.26
N THR A 59 5.16 -11.77 5.28
CA THR A 59 4.42 -10.50 5.19
C THR A 59 5.08 -9.58 4.15
N VAL A 60 4.48 -8.44 3.89
CA VAL A 60 5.06 -7.43 2.99
C VAL A 60 6.49 -7.02 3.41
N TYR A 61 6.83 -7.16 4.69
CA TYR A 61 8.17 -6.90 5.19
C TYR A 61 9.22 -7.80 4.52
N GLN A 62 9.03 -9.12 4.57
CA GLN A 62 9.98 -10.06 3.96
C GLN A 62 10.00 -9.92 2.44
N MET A 63 8.86 -9.64 1.82
CA MET A 63 8.76 -9.44 0.38
C MET A 63 9.54 -8.20 -0.08
N LEU A 64 9.42 -7.06 0.62
CA LEU A 64 10.18 -5.85 0.30
C LEU A 64 11.70 -6.04 0.44
N LEU A 65 12.13 -6.91 1.36
CA LEU A 65 13.53 -7.30 1.54
C LEU A 65 13.97 -8.45 0.60
N GLU A 66 13.14 -8.82 -0.38
CA GLU A 66 13.42 -9.89 -1.36
C GLU A 66 13.74 -11.25 -0.72
N ARG A 67 13.22 -11.50 0.52
CA ARG A 67 13.37 -12.77 1.24
C ARG A 67 12.34 -13.82 0.85
N CYS A 68 11.28 -13.41 0.16
CA CYS A 68 10.25 -14.25 -0.42
C CYS A 68 9.60 -13.53 -1.62
N SER A 69 8.89 -14.29 -2.45
CA SER A 69 8.14 -13.74 -3.59
C SER A 69 6.81 -13.13 -3.16
N LEU A 70 6.23 -12.30 -4.02
CA LEU A 70 4.87 -11.77 -3.84
C LEU A 70 3.85 -12.91 -3.67
N ALA A 71 3.93 -13.95 -4.49
CA ALA A 71 2.98 -15.07 -4.48
C ALA A 71 3.02 -15.88 -3.17
N GLU A 72 4.18 -16.00 -2.53
CA GLU A 72 4.32 -16.70 -1.24
C GLU A 72 3.74 -15.90 -0.07
N THR A 73 3.51 -14.60 -0.26
CA THR A 73 3.08 -13.69 0.79
C THR A 73 1.57 -13.42 0.76
N ILE A 74 0.93 -13.58 -0.40
CA ILE A 74 -0.49 -13.29 -0.58
C ILE A 74 -1.37 -14.30 0.17
N VAL A 75 -2.38 -13.79 0.88
CA VAL A 75 -3.39 -14.56 1.60
C VAL A 75 -4.78 -14.15 1.13
N SER A 76 -5.65 -15.12 0.85
CA SER A 76 -7.04 -14.83 0.47
C SER A 76 -7.88 -14.48 1.70
N SER A 77 -8.66 -13.40 1.63
CA SER A 77 -9.62 -13.03 2.67
C SER A 77 -11.00 -13.63 2.40
N GLU A 78 -11.78 -13.82 3.46
CA GLU A 78 -13.19 -14.25 3.34
C GLU A 78 -14.08 -13.17 2.70
N SER A 79 -13.57 -11.93 2.58
CA SER A 79 -14.30 -10.79 2.00
C SER A 79 -14.22 -10.71 0.47
N GLY A 80 -13.63 -11.72 -0.19
CA GLY A 80 -13.64 -11.85 -1.66
C GLY A 80 -12.53 -11.07 -2.38
N PHE A 81 -11.44 -10.75 -1.67
CA PHE A 81 -10.23 -10.18 -2.24
C PHE A 81 -8.99 -10.79 -1.58
N ASP A 82 -7.83 -10.69 -2.24
CA ASP A 82 -6.56 -11.13 -1.69
C ASP A 82 -5.85 -10.01 -0.94
N VAL A 83 -5.03 -10.38 0.04
CA VAL A 83 -4.31 -9.44 0.91
C VAL A 83 -2.82 -9.77 0.89
N LEU A 84 -1.98 -8.76 0.70
CA LEU A 84 -0.57 -8.78 1.03
C LEU A 84 -0.43 -8.20 2.45
N PRO A 85 -0.28 -9.06 3.48
CA PRO A 85 -0.44 -8.63 4.87
C PRO A 85 0.79 -7.91 5.42
N ALA A 86 0.55 -7.04 6.41
CA ALA A 86 1.59 -6.39 7.20
C ALA A 86 1.72 -7.00 8.60
N GLU A 87 2.82 -6.67 9.24
CA GLU A 87 3.11 -6.95 10.64
C GLU A 87 3.92 -5.82 11.27
N ALA A 88 4.05 -5.81 12.60
CA ALA A 88 4.82 -4.80 13.33
C ALA A 88 6.30 -4.74 12.90
N GLY A 89 6.88 -5.87 12.47
CA GLY A 89 8.24 -5.96 11.94
C GLY A 89 8.48 -5.08 10.72
N LEU A 90 7.41 -4.69 9.98
CA LEU A 90 7.51 -3.77 8.84
C LEU A 90 8.12 -2.41 9.22
N ALA A 91 8.04 -1.99 10.48
CA ALA A 91 8.77 -0.82 10.95
C ALA A 91 10.29 -0.95 10.77
N GLY A 92 10.83 -2.17 10.82
CA GLY A 92 12.24 -2.47 10.55
C GLY A 92 12.64 -2.24 9.10
N ALA A 93 11.72 -2.40 8.15
CA ALA A 93 11.99 -2.13 6.74
C ALA A 93 12.42 -0.67 6.51
N GLN A 94 11.94 0.28 7.33
CA GLN A 94 12.33 1.69 7.23
C GLN A 94 13.81 1.92 7.60
N VAL A 95 14.42 0.98 8.31
CA VAL A 95 15.85 1.04 8.69
C VAL A 95 16.69 0.26 7.69
N GLU A 96 16.18 -0.87 7.19
CA GLU A 96 16.89 -1.73 6.22
C GLU A 96 16.81 -1.17 4.79
N LEU A 97 15.68 -0.54 4.43
CA LEU A 97 15.51 0.20 3.18
C LEU A 97 15.69 1.69 3.50
N THR A 98 16.92 2.17 3.42
CA THR A 98 17.25 3.55 3.82
C THR A 98 16.75 4.59 2.82
N GLY A 99 16.46 4.18 1.59
CA GLY A 99 16.18 5.05 0.46
C GLY A 99 17.43 5.75 -0.09
N GLU A 100 18.62 5.44 0.43
CA GLU A 100 19.90 5.90 -0.12
C GLU A 100 20.24 5.16 -1.40
N ASP A 101 19.85 3.90 -1.53
CA ASP A 101 19.83 3.17 -2.79
C ASP A 101 18.53 3.53 -3.54
N GLU A 102 18.66 4.07 -4.75
CA GLU A 102 17.47 4.38 -5.59
C GLU A 102 16.57 3.14 -5.77
N GLY A 103 17.15 1.95 -5.80
CA GLY A 103 16.43 0.67 -5.88
C GLY A 103 15.46 0.41 -4.74
N ASP A 104 15.73 0.94 -3.55
CA ASP A 104 14.89 0.73 -2.36
C ASP A 104 13.47 1.28 -2.53
N ASN A 105 13.29 2.33 -3.32
CA ASN A 105 11.99 2.94 -3.57
C ASN A 105 11.16 2.18 -4.63
N TYR A 106 11.75 1.23 -5.36
CA TYR A 106 11.14 0.50 -6.47
C TYR A 106 10.81 -0.95 -6.14
N LYS A 107 11.09 -1.43 -4.93
CA LYS A 107 10.89 -2.83 -4.51
C LYS A 107 9.46 -3.31 -4.72
N LEU A 108 8.47 -2.52 -4.28
CA LEU A 108 7.07 -2.85 -4.45
C LEU A 108 6.66 -2.84 -5.94
N LYS A 109 7.10 -1.85 -6.71
CA LYS A 109 6.83 -1.77 -8.15
C LYS A 109 7.34 -3.01 -8.88
N ALA A 110 8.58 -3.40 -8.63
CA ALA A 110 9.19 -4.60 -9.23
C ALA A 110 8.42 -5.88 -8.85
N ALA A 111 8.03 -6.04 -7.57
CA ALA A 111 7.24 -7.18 -7.14
C ALA A 111 5.88 -7.25 -7.85
N LEU A 112 5.22 -6.10 -8.08
CA LEU A 112 3.90 -6.02 -8.73
C LEU A 112 3.93 -6.32 -10.23
N GLU A 113 5.07 -6.34 -10.89
CA GLU A 113 5.18 -6.80 -12.28
C GLU A 113 4.70 -8.25 -12.46
N THR A 114 4.73 -9.05 -11.40
CA THR A 114 4.23 -10.43 -11.40
C THR A 114 2.73 -10.55 -11.13
N ALA A 115 2.07 -9.47 -10.69
CA ALA A 115 0.65 -9.42 -10.26
C ALA A 115 -0.34 -9.16 -11.41
N THR A 116 -0.06 -9.65 -12.61
CA THR A 116 -0.79 -9.32 -13.85
C THR A 116 -2.22 -9.87 -13.92
N HIS A 117 -2.59 -10.77 -13.03
CA HIS A 117 -3.91 -11.42 -13.00
C HIS A 117 -4.96 -10.65 -12.18
N TYR A 118 -4.57 -9.58 -11.46
CA TYR A 118 -5.48 -8.69 -10.75
C TYR A 118 -6.04 -7.59 -11.68
N ASP A 119 -7.30 -7.21 -11.46
CA ASP A 119 -7.90 -6.03 -12.09
C ASP A 119 -7.47 -4.76 -11.36
N PHE A 120 -7.42 -4.83 -10.00
CA PHE A 120 -7.03 -3.73 -9.13
C PHE A 120 -6.02 -4.18 -8.08
N VAL A 121 -5.07 -3.29 -7.80
CA VAL A 121 -4.19 -3.34 -6.63
C VAL A 121 -4.45 -2.08 -5.80
N LEU A 122 -4.86 -2.24 -4.55
CA LEU A 122 -5.11 -1.14 -3.61
C LEU A 122 -4.04 -1.16 -2.53
N ILE A 123 -3.34 -0.05 -2.33
CA ILE A 123 -2.24 0.05 -1.36
C ILE A 123 -2.67 0.96 -0.21
N ASP A 124 -2.82 0.39 1.00
CA ASP A 124 -3.06 1.17 2.23
C ASP A 124 -1.73 1.71 2.77
N CYS A 125 -1.58 3.04 2.75
CA CYS A 125 -0.34 3.70 3.13
C CYS A 125 -0.34 4.14 4.59
N PRO A 126 0.82 4.08 5.29
CA PRO A 126 0.98 4.68 6.61
C PRO A 126 0.85 6.21 6.54
N PRO A 127 0.60 6.89 7.69
CA PRO A 127 0.49 8.36 7.71
C PRO A 127 1.83 9.08 7.52
N ALA A 128 2.96 8.37 7.69
CA ALA A 128 4.28 8.95 7.54
C ALA A 128 4.76 8.94 6.09
N LEU A 129 5.43 10.00 5.66
CA LEU A 129 6.15 10.03 4.38
C LEU A 129 7.55 9.42 4.59
N ASN A 130 7.68 8.13 4.33
CA ASN A 130 8.90 7.35 4.49
C ASN A 130 9.08 6.40 3.29
N VAL A 131 10.10 5.54 3.32
CA VAL A 131 10.40 4.59 2.22
C VAL A 131 9.21 3.68 1.87
N LEU A 132 8.35 3.32 2.84
CA LEU A 132 7.15 2.51 2.57
C LEU A 132 6.14 3.29 1.72
N THR A 133 5.86 4.54 2.12
CA THR A 133 4.97 5.42 1.34
C THR A 133 5.57 5.74 -0.03
N LEU A 134 6.89 5.94 -0.13
CA LEU A 134 7.56 6.13 -1.42
C LEU A 134 7.38 4.91 -2.32
N ASN A 135 7.56 3.69 -1.81
CA ASN A 135 7.29 2.46 -2.56
C ASN A 135 5.84 2.40 -3.09
N ALA A 136 4.85 2.78 -2.26
CA ALA A 136 3.46 2.85 -2.70
C ALA A 136 3.26 3.85 -3.83
N LEU A 137 3.81 5.06 -3.69
CA LEU A 137 3.65 6.15 -4.66
C LEU A 137 4.35 5.85 -5.99
N VAL A 138 5.51 5.19 -5.95
CA VAL A 138 6.27 4.76 -7.14
C VAL A 138 5.55 3.62 -7.88
N ALA A 139 4.90 2.72 -7.15
CA ALA A 139 4.18 1.58 -7.72
C ALA A 139 2.80 1.95 -8.29
N ALA A 140 2.20 3.06 -7.85
CA ALA A 140 0.82 3.40 -8.16
C ALA A 140 0.65 4.15 -9.48
N ASP A 141 -0.39 3.75 -10.25
CA ASP A 141 -0.87 4.49 -11.44
C ASP A 141 -1.68 5.73 -11.05
N SER A 142 -2.34 5.69 -9.90
CA SER A 142 -3.18 6.78 -9.38
C SER A 142 -3.24 6.78 -7.86
N TYR A 143 -3.68 7.92 -7.32
CA TYR A 143 -3.75 8.16 -5.88
C TYR A 143 -5.18 8.49 -5.48
N LEU A 144 -5.61 7.92 -4.36
CA LEU A 144 -6.85 8.24 -3.69
C LEU A 144 -6.48 8.87 -2.35
N ILE A 145 -6.93 10.10 -2.13
CA ILE A 145 -6.59 10.88 -0.94
C ILE A 145 -7.87 11.13 -0.14
N PRO A 146 -8.19 10.32 0.88
CA PRO A 146 -9.32 10.59 1.76
C PRO A 146 -9.08 11.89 2.54
N VAL A 147 -10.03 12.83 2.46
CA VAL A 147 -9.95 14.13 3.12
C VAL A 147 -11.18 14.33 3.98
N GLN A 148 -11.01 14.71 5.25
CA GLN A 148 -12.09 15.16 6.11
C GLN A 148 -12.42 16.63 5.79
N CYS A 149 -13.69 17.01 5.85
CA CYS A 149 -14.14 18.38 5.60
C CYS A 149 -13.82 19.29 6.80
N GLU A 150 -12.52 19.49 7.07
CA GLU A 150 -12.00 20.33 8.15
C GLU A 150 -11.08 21.41 7.58
N TYR A 151 -11.01 22.56 8.26
CA TYR A 151 -10.26 23.73 7.79
C TYR A 151 -8.79 23.43 7.50
N TYR A 152 -8.11 22.68 8.39
CA TYR A 152 -6.68 22.34 8.23
C TYR A 152 -6.38 21.18 7.26
N ALA A 153 -7.41 20.53 6.72
CA ALA A 153 -7.21 19.42 5.80
C ALA A 153 -6.60 19.87 4.45
N LEU A 154 -6.88 21.09 4.03
CA LEU A 154 -6.40 21.66 2.76
C LEU A 154 -4.91 22.00 2.78
N GLU A 155 -4.36 22.43 3.93
CA GLU A 155 -2.91 22.71 4.03
C GLU A 155 -2.07 21.43 3.83
N GLY A 156 -2.48 20.31 4.45
CA GLY A 156 -1.79 19.02 4.29
C GLY A 156 -1.88 18.46 2.87
N LEU A 157 -2.96 18.77 2.14
CA LEU A 157 -3.17 18.29 0.78
C LEU A 157 -2.16 18.90 -0.20
N ALA A 158 -1.92 20.21 -0.13
CA ALA A 158 -0.98 20.89 -1.02
C ALA A 158 0.45 20.32 -0.91
N GLY A 159 0.92 20.03 0.32
CA GLY A 159 2.23 19.42 0.54
C GLY A 159 2.33 17.99 0.00
N LEU A 160 1.24 17.21 0.10
CA LEU A 160 1.18 15.86 -0.45
C LEU A 160 1.17 15.88 -1.98
N GLU A 161 0.42 16.79 -2.61
CA GLU A 161 0.41 16.96 -4.07
C GLU A 161 1.79 17.32 -4.62
N ASP A 162 2.51 18.23 -3.98
CA ASP A 162 3.88 18.58 -4.37
C ASP A 162 4.83 17.38 -4.27
N THR A 163 4.70 16.58 -3.23
CA THR A 163 5.49 15.36 -3.05
C THR A 163 5.19 14.35 -4.16
N ILE A 164 3.92 14.08 -4.45
CA ILE A 164 3.49 13.18 -5.52
C ILE A 164 4.02 13.66 -6.88
N ARG A 165 3.95 14.96 -7.14
CA ARG A 165 4.44 15.54 -8.40
C ARG A 165 5.94 15.32 -8.56
N ARG A 166 6.74 15.60 -7.52
CA ARG A 166 8.21 15.37 -7.54
C ARG A 166 8.56 13.90 -7.78
N ILE A 167 7.84 12.99 -7.15
CA ILE A 167 8.03 11.54 -7.37
C ILE A 167 7.72 11.19 -8.83
N LYS A 168 6.58 11.65 -9.38
CA LYS A 168 6.23 11.42 -10.79
C LYS A 168 7.26 11.96 -11.75
N ASP A 169 7.77 13.15 -11.52
CA ASP A 169 8.78 13.78 -12.36
C ASP A 169 10.10 13.01 -12.31
N SER A 170 10.48 12.46 -11.15
CA SER A 170 11.70 11.63 -11.02
C SER A 170 11.57 10.24 -11.65
N ILE A 171 10.35 9.67 -11.71
CA ILE A 171 10.12 8.36 -12.32
C ILE A 171 9.99 8.44 -13.84
N ASN A 172 9.48 9.56 -14.36
CA ASN A 172 9.22 9.77 -15.80
C ASN A 172 10.34 10.56 -16.49
N GLY A 173 11.40 10.98 -15.77
CA GLY A 173 12.63 11.56 -16.31
C GLY A 173 13.62 10.49 -16.66
#